data_b97b5aacad411554cf77f3f428a016bf
#
_entry.id   b97b5aacad411554cf77f3f428a016bf
#
_cell.length_a   1.000
_cell.length_b   1.000
_cell.length_c   1.000
_cell.angle_alpha   90.00
_cell.angle_beta   90.00
_cell.angle_gamma   90.00
#
_symmetry.space_group_name_H-M   'P 1'
#
loop_
_entity.id
_entity.type
_entity.pdbx_description
1 polymer ?
#
loop_
_entity_poly.entity_id
_entity_poly.type
_entity_poly.pdbx_seq_one_letter_code
_entity_poly.pdbx_strand_id
1 'polypeptide(L)'
;MIVFSEPSLLNDLGQGLIVLGLVGAVSLFFFPECRRILERSLGVLFTLLVIGGVALTWRVEKLRNADRDLTSAQQATLSKAISQFPAVKFEVFTSRGDREAHSLALKMVDSVKAGSGAMPLFDEKMLSLPVGLVLVIGKDADPDHTVVDTVGRLLMAARIAVISDRTVELDEHTVRIVVGEKP
;
A
#
# COMPACT_ATOMS: atom_id res chain seq x y z
N MET A 1 17.61 -11.90 3.84
CA MET A 1 17.41 -10.94 2.74
C MET A 1 16.43 -9.88 3.27
N ILE A 2 16.95 -8.73 3.70
CA ILE A 2 16.13 -7.66 4.29
C ILE A 2 15.42 -6.97 3.15
N VAL A 3 14.11 -7.18 3.05
CA VAL A 3 13.27 -6.50 2.06
C VAL A 3 12.99 -5.10 2.59
N PHE A 4 13.71 -4.09 2.08
CA PHE A 4 13.39 -2.67 2.30
C PHE A 4 12.12 -2.31 1.53
N SER A 5 10.97 -2.74 2.02
CA SER A 5 9.67 -2.51 1.37
C SER A 5 8.78 -1.51 2.11
N GLU A 6 9.24 -0.94 3.23
CA GLU A 6 8.47 0.07 3.94
C GLU A 6 8.71 1.45 3.32
N PRO A 7 7.68 2.10 2.75
CA PRO A 7 7.81 3.44 2.14
C PRO A 7 8.25 4.51 3.15
N SER A 8 7.98 4.32 4.45
CA SER A 8 8.47 5.17 5.54
C SER A 8 10.00 5.15 5.64
N LEU A 9 10.62 3.98 5.63
CA LEU A 9 12.08 3.82 5.69
C LEU A 9 12.81 4.47 4.51
N LEU A 10 12.25 4.35 3.30
CA LEU A 10 12.82 4.98 2.10
C LEU A 10 12.71 6.51 2.13
N ASN A 11 11.61 7.03 2.68
CA ASN A 11 11.42 8.47 2.86
C ASN A 11 12.40 9.02 3.90
N ASP A 12 12.56 8.34 5.05
CA ASP A 12 13.47 8.73 6.12
C ASP A 12 14.94 8.67 5.65
N LEU A 13 15.31 7.65 4.87
CA LEU A 13 16.62 7.57 4.24
C LEU A 13 16.84 8.72 3.25
N GLY A 14 15.83 9.05 2.44
CA GLY A 14 15.90 10.17 1.50
C GLY A 14 16.11 11.50 2.21
N GLN A 15 15.34 11.77 3.25
CA GLN A 15 15.50 12.98 4.08
C GLN A 15 16.84 13.02 4.80
N GLY A 16 17.29 11.89 5.36
CA GLY A 16 18.60 11.77 6.00
C GLY A 16 19.75 12.09 5.05
N LEU A 17 19.69 11.63 3.80
CA LEU A 17 20.69 11.94 2.78
C LEU A 17 20.72 13.43 2.40
N ILE A 18 19.55 14.08 2.32
CA ILE A 18 19.46 15.51 2.06
C ILE A 18 20.11 16.31 3.21
N VAL A 19 19.78 15.97 4.46
CA VAL A 19 20.32 16.63 5.65
C VAL A 19 21.85 16.45 5.72
N LEU A 20 22.36 15.25 5.52
CA LEU A 20 23.80 14.96 5.48
C LEU A 20 24.51 15.76 4.37
N GLY A 21 23.91 15.85 3.19
CA GLY A 21 24.44 16.62 2.08
C GLY A 21 24.51 18.12 2.39
N LEU A 22 23.45 18.67 3.02
CA LEU A 22 23.42 20.08 3.41
C LEU A 22 24.40 20.41 4.54
N VAL A 23 24.47 19.59 5.59
CA VAL A 23 25.41 19.76 6.70
C VAL A 23 26.85 19.70 6.19
N GLY A 24 27.14 18.75 5.29
CA GLY A 24 28.47 18.64 4.69
C GLY A 24 28.83 19.86 3.82
N ALA A 25 27.91 20.35 3.01
CA ALA A 25 28.11 21.55 2.21
C ALA A 25 28.37 22.80 3.06
N VAL A 26 27.61 22.96 4.17
CA VAL A 26 27.80 24.08 5.12
C VAL A 26 29.14 23.95 5.84
N SER A 27 29.54 22.74 6.26
CA SER A 27 30.80 22.51 6.96
C SER A 27 32.04 22.90 6.12
N LEU A 28 31.97 22.73 4.81
CA LEU A 28 33.06 23.17 3.89
C LEU A 28 33.27 24.68 3.89
N PHE A 29 32.25 25.46 4.24
CA PHE A 29 32.36 26.91 4.34
C PHE A 29 33.20 27.37 5.55
N PHE A 30 33.26 26.57 6.62
CA PHE A 30 33.91 26.93 7.89
C PHE A 30 35.37 26.48 8.01
N PHE A 31 35.91 25.65 7.10
CA PHE A 31 37.29 25.13 7.13
C PHE A 31 38.12 25.56 5.94
N PRO A 32 38.72 26.77 5.95
CA PRO A 32 39.42 27.34 4.79
C PRO A 32 40.77 26.73 4.44
N GLU A 33 41.41 26.00 5.34
CA GLU A 33 42.82 25.58 5.17
C GLU A 33 43.03 24.26 4.39
N CYS A 34 42.02 23.39 4.27
CA CYS A 34 42.09 22.15 3.47
C CYS A 34 41.52 22.28 2.05
N ARG A 35 41.51 23.45 1.52
CA ARG A 35 40.53 24.01 0.60
C ARG A 35 40.56 23.56 -0.85
N ARG A 36 41.61 23.13 -1.45
CA ARG A 36 41.64 23.08 -2.94
C ARG A 36 41.37 21.72 -3.57
N ILE A 37 41.72 20.62 -2.97
CA ILE A 37 41.52 19.27 -3.54
C ILE A 37 40.34 18.58 -2.87
N LEU A 38 40.19 18.71 -1.55
CA LEU A 38 39.08 18.14 -0.79
C LEU A 38 37.76 18.81 -1.13
N GLU A 39 37.74 20.12 -1.39
CA GLU A 39 36.54 20.91 -1.72
C GLU A 39 35.82 20.38 -2.97
N ARG A 40 36.54 20.04 -4.03
CA ARG A 40 35.92 19.57 -5.26
C ARG A 40 35.31 18.19 -5.11
N SER A 41 36.04 17.26 -4.46
CA SER A 41 35.57 15.90 -4.28
C SER A 41 34.44 15.78 -3.26
N LEU A 42 34.53 16.49 -2.14
CA LEU A 42 33.48 16.54 -1.11
C LEU A 42 32.25 17.29 -1.62
N GLY A 43 32.41 18.42 -2.33
CA GLY A 43 31.30 19.15 -2.93
C GLY A 43 30.51 18.30 -3.92
N VAL A 44 31.18 17.54 -4.79
CA VAL A 44 30.54 16.60 -5.71
C VAL A 44 29.81 15.49 -4.94
N LEU A 45 30.45 14.92 -3.91
CA LEU A 45 29.84 13.87 -3.09
C LEU A 45 28.55 14.37 -2.40
N PHE A 46 28.60 15.54 -1.76
CA PHE A 46 27.43 16.12 -1.10
C PHE A 46 26.32 16.50 -2.08
N THR A 47 26.68 16.99 -3.26
CA THR A 47 25.68 17.26 -4.32
C THR A 47 25.00 15.97 -4.78
N LEU A 48 25.75 14.88 -4.96
CA LEU A 48 25.18 13.57 -5.32
C LEU A 48 24.29 13.01 -4.21
N LEU A 49 24.65 13.20 -2.92
CA LEU A 49 23.81 12.80 -1.80
C LEU A 49 22.49 13.56 -1.76
N VAL A 50 22.52 14.87 -2.01
CA VAL A 50 21.29 15.69 -2.05
C VAL A 50 20.42 15.26 -3.25
N ILE A 51 20.99 15.12 -4.44
CA ILE A 51 20.25 14.68 -5.63
C ILE A 51 19.66 13.28 -5.42
N GLY A 52 20.44 12.36 -4.86
CA GLY A 52 19.99 11.01 -4.53
C GLY A 52 18.84 11.02 -3.51
N GLY A 53 18.94 11.84 -2.49
CA GLY A 53 17.88 12.02 -1.48
C GLY A 53 16.59 12.58 -2.09
N VAL A 54 16.68 13.63 -2.92
CA VAL A 54 15.52 14.21 -3.61
C VAL A 54 14.90 13.19 -4.59
N ALA A 55 15.71 12.46 -5.33
CA ALA A 55 15.20 11.43 -6.24
C ALA A 55 14.47 10.29 -5.51
N LEU A 56 14.98 9.88 -4.34
CA LEU A 56 14.33 8.87 -3.51
C LEU A 56 13.02 9.38 -2.94
N THR A 57 12.97 10.57 -2.37
CA THR A 57 11.73 11.16 -1.84
C THR A 57 10.68 11.33 -2.92
N TRP A 58 11.06 11.85 -4.08
CA TRP A 58 10.16 11.97 -5.23
C TRP A 58 9.62 10.64 -5.73
N ARG A 59 10.47 9.60 -5.75
CA ARG A 59 10.04 8.23 -6.12
C ARG A 59 9.06 7.64 -5.11
N VAL A 60 9.31 7.84 -3.82
CA VAL A 60 8.40 7.40 -2.74
C VAL A 60 7.06 8.12 -2.85
N GLU A 61 7.08 9.44 -3.05
CA GLU A 61 5.87 10.24 -3.21
C GLU A 61 5.07 9.83 -4.45
N LYS A 62 5.75 9.56 -5.57
CA LYS A 62 5.11 9.04 -6.78
C LYS A 62 4.47 7.65 -6.54
N LEU A 63 5.12 6.76 -5.79
CA LEU A 63 4.56 5.45 -5.44
C LEU A 63 3.38 5.58 -4.47
N ARG A 64 3.48 6.50 -3.53
CA ARG A 64 2.40 6.81 -2.57
C ARG A 64 1.19 7.45 -3.25
N ASN A 65 1.43 8.29 -4.27
CA ASN A 65 0.38 8.95 -5.04
C ASN A 65 -0.13 8.13 -6.23
N ALA A 66 0.47 6.96 -6.52
CA ALA A 66 -0.09 6.07 -7.52
C ALA A 66 -1.45 5.55 -7.07
N ASP A 67 -2.45 5.65 -7.95
CA ASP A 67 -3.78 5.15 -7.65
C ASP A 67 -3.75 3.65 -7.42
N ARG A 68 -4.40 3.21 -6.35
CA ARG A 68 -4.63 1.79 -6.07
C ARG A 68 -5.64 1.28 -7.09
N ASP A 69 -5.17 0.50 -8.03
CA ASP A 69 -6.04 0.02 -9.09
C ASP A 69 -5.78 -1.47 -9.39
N LEU A 70 -6.81 -2.14 -9.87
CA LEU A 70 -6.73 -3.51 -10.35
C LEU A 70 -6.84 -3.53 -11.86
N THR A 71 -5.83 -4.09 -12.51
CA THR A 71 -5.90 -4.39 -13.94
C THR A 71 -6.88 -5.54 -14.21
N SER A 72 -7.41 -5.63 -15.43
CA SER A 72 -8.31 -6.73 -15.80
C SER A 72 -7.71 -8.13 -15.57
N ALA A 73 -6.40 -8.29 -15.76
CA ALA A 73 -5.70 -9.54 -15.48
C ALA A 73 -5.67 -9.87 -13.97
N GLN A 74 -5.47 -8.85 -13.12
CA GLN A 74 -5.51 -9.02 -11.66
C GLN A 74 -6.92 -9.32 -11.17
N GLN A 75 -7.94 -8.65 -11.73
CA GLN A 75 -9.35 -8.94 -11.45
C GLN A 75 -9.70 -10.40 -11.81
N ALA A 76 -9.31 -10.87 -12.98
CA ALA A 76 -9.52 -12.26 -13.39
C ALA A 76 -8.82 -13.26 -12.45
N THR A 77 -7.59 -12.93 -12.01
CA THR A 77 -6.85 -13.79 -11.08
C THR A 77 -7.53 -13.81 -9.70
N LEU A 78 -7.99 -12.65 -9.22
CA LEU A 78 -8.72 -12.50 -7.96
C LEU A 78 -10.05 -13.27 -8.01
N SER A 79 -10.81 -13.13 -9.10
CA SER A 79 -12.06 -13.88 -9.34
C SER A 79 -11.82 -15.38 -9.29
N LYS A 80 -10.77 -15.89 -9.97
CA LYS A 80 -10.40 -17.29 -9.92
C LYS A 80 -10.01 -17.76 -8.52
N ALA A 81 -9.35 -16.92 -7.73
CA ALA A 81 -9.03 -17.24 -6.35
C ALA A 81 -10.29 -17.32 -5.48
N ILE A 82 -11.20 -16.34 -5.62
CA ILE A 82 -12.48 -16.30 -4.89
C ILE A 82 -13.34 -17.53 -5.19
N SER A 83 -13.33 -18.02 -6.42
CA SER A 83 -14.10 -19.22 -6.82
C SER A 83 -13.65 -20.51 -6.10
N GLN A 84 -12.48 -20.50 -5.46
CA GLN A 84 -12.01 -21.62 -4.63
C GLN A 84 -12.70 -21.70 -3.26
N PHE A 85 -13.42 -20.63 -2.87
CA PHE A 85 -14.08 -20.50 -1.57
C PHE A 85 -15.61 -20.36 -1.69
N PRO A 86 -16.31 -21.38 -2.23
CA PRO A 86 -17.75 -21.27 -2.53
C PRO A 86 -18.63 -21.16 -1.27
N ALA A 87 -18.11 -21.59 -0.10
CA ALA A 87 -18.82 -21.51 1.17
C ALA A 87 -18.66 -20.12 1.85
N VAL A 88 -17.76 -19.27 1.36
CA VAL A 88 -17.48 -17.96 1.96
C VAL A 88 -18.32 -16.90 1.28
N LYS A 89 -19.05 -16.14 2.08
CA LYS A 89 -19.78 -14.96 1.63
C LYS A 89 -18.85 -13.76 1.65
N PHE A 90 -18.75 -13.06 0.54
CA PHE A 90 -17.97 -11.83 0.43
C PHE A 90 -18.87 -10.60 0.48
N GLU A 91 -18.42 -9.60 1.22
CA GLU A 91 -19.01 -8.27 1.29
C GLU A 91 -17.96 -7.22 0.95
N VAL A 92 -18.36 -6.12 0.32
CA VAL A 92 -17.44 -5.02 -0.04
C VAL A 92 -17.98 -3.72 0.51
N PHE A 93 -17.17 -3.04 1.31
CA PHE A 93 -17.49 -1.73 1.86
C PHE A 93 -16.46 -0.69 1.42
N THR A 94 -16.92 0.54 1.23
CA THR A 94 -16.03 1.65 0.84
C THR A 94 -16.38 2.93 1.59
N SER A 95 -15.42 3.86 1.66
CA SER A 95 -15.60 5.20 2.20
C SER A 95 -16.43 6.04 1.24
N ARG A 96 -17.44 6.72 1.78
CA ARG A 96 -18.24 7.66 1.01
C ARG A 96 -17.46 8.93 0.73
N GLY A 97 -17.38 9.32 -0.55
CA GLY A 97 -16.72 10.56 -0.99
C GLY A 97 -15.29 10.40 -1.49
N ASP A 98 -14.64 9.27 -1.26
CA ASP A 98 -13.35 8.94 -1.87
C ASP A 98 -13.55 8.23 -3.21
N ARG A 99 -13.27 8.95 -4.31
CA ARG A 99 -13.46 8.42 -5.67
C ARG A 99 -12.53 7.24 -5.99
N GLU A 100 -11.32 7.26 -5.47
CA GLU A 100 -10.33 6.21 -5.70
C GLU A 100 -10.74 4.94 -4.95
N ALA A 101 -11.09 5.06 -3.68
CA ALA A 101 -11.60 3.95 -2.88
C ALA A 101 -12.87 3.35 -3.50
N HIS A 102 -13.79 4.19 -3.95
CA HIS A 102 -15.02 3.76 -4.62
C HIS A 102 -14.73 3.00 -5.93
N SER A 103 -13.83 3.51 -6.78
CA SER A 103 -13.43 2.85 -8.03
C SER A 103 -12.79 1.48 -7.76
N LEU A 104 -11.89 1.39 -6.78
CA LEU A 104 -11.28 0.14 -6.37
C LEU A 104 -12.33 -0.85 -5.82
N ALA A 105 -13.24 -0.36 -4.98
CA ALA A 105 -14.31 -1.18 -4.41
C ALA A 105 -15.23 -1.77 -5.49
N LEU A 106 -15.59 -1.00 -6.51
CA LEU A 106 -16.38 -1.52 -7.65
C LEU A 106 -15.65 -2.65 -8.39
N LYS A 107 -14.34 -2.52 -8.61
CA LYS A 107 -13.54 -3.60 -9.22
C LYS A 107 -13.45 -4.84 -8.33
N MET A 108 -13.45 -4.66 -7.00
CA MET A 108 -13.57 -5.78 -6.06
C MET A 108 -14.94 -6.45 -6.16
N VAL A 109 -16.03 -5.66 -6.22
CA VAL A 109 -17.40 -6.18 -6.44
C VAL A 109 -17.47 -7.02 -7.69
N ASP A 110 -16.94 -6.52 -8.81
CA ASP A 110 -16.94 -7.25 -10.09
C ASP A 110 -16.14 -8.54 -9.99
N SER A 111 -14.99 -8.51 -9.32
CA SER A 111 -14.14 -9.69 -9.12
C SER A 111 -14.82 -10.73 -8.22
N VAL A 112 -15.47 -10.31 -7.15
CA VAL A 112 -16.24 -11.18 -6.25
C VAL A 112 -17.43 -11.79 -6.99
N LYS A 113 -18.22 -10.97 -7.70
CA LYS A 113 -19.36 -11.44 -8.50
C LYS A 113 -18.95 -12.49 -9.53
N ALA A 114 -17.85 -12.25 -10.24
CA ALA A 114 -17.33 -13.17 -11.25
C ALA A 114 -16.81 -14.49 -10.64
N GLY A 115 -16.24 -14.43 -9.42
CA GLY A 115 -15.69 -15.58 -8.73
C GLY A 115 -16.72 -16.41 -7.97
N SER A 116 -17.60 -15.77 -7.22
CA SER A 116 -18.62 -16.47 -6.41
C SER A 116 -19.92 -16.76 -7.16
N GLY A 117 -20.15 -16.12 -8.30
CA GLY A 117 -21.41 -16.21 -9.04
C GLY A 117 -22.56 -15.43 -8.38
N ALA A 118 -22.33 -14.80 -7.23
CA ALA A 118 -23.33 -14.04 -6.48
C ALA A 118 -22.93 -12.57 -6.39
N MET A 119 -23.92 -11.68 -6.36
CA MET A 119 -23.66 -10.25 -6.11
C MET A 119 -23.28 -10.06 -4.66
N PRO A 120 -22.09 -9.55 -4.33
CA PRO A 120 -21.73 -9.23 -2.95
C PRO A 120 -22.59 -8.09 -2.41
N LEU A 121 -22.79 -8.04 -1.10
CA LEU A 121 -23.31 -6.85 -0.46
C LEU A 121 -22.30 -5.73 -0.66
N PHE A 122 -22.75 -4.62 -1.26
CA PHE A 122 -21.94 -3.41 -1.42
C PHE A 122 -22.58 -2.27 -0.64
N ASP A 123 -21.82 -1.63 0.23
CA ASP A 123 -22.31 -0.52 1.06
C ASP A 123 -21.25 0.59 1.16
N GLU A 124 -21.74 1.84 1.12
CA GLU A 124 -20.94 3.05 1.33
C GLU A 124 -21.20 3.62 2.71
N LYS A 125 -20.22 3.52 3.60
CA LYS A 125 -20.34 4.04 4.96
C LYS A 125 -19.72 5.42 5.12
N MET A 126 -20.40 6.28 5.86
CA MET A 126 -19.89 7.61 6.26
C MET A 126 -18.90 7.53 7.45
N LEU A 127 -18.65 6.36 8.00
CA LEU A 127 -17.74 6.18 9.14
C LEU A 127 -16.29 6.34 8.69
N SER A 128 -15.44 6.82 9.60
CA SER A 128 -14.00 6.82 9.44
C SER A 128 -13.52 5.38 9.19
N LEU A 129 -13.38 5.03 7.93
CA LEU A 129 -12.84 3.73 7.57
C LEU A 129 -11.33 3.73 7.80
N PRO A 130 -10.74 2.56 8.02
CA PRO A 130 -9.29 2.45 8.18
C PRO A 130 -8.59 2.95 6.92
N VAL A 131 -7.37 3.43 7.11
CA VAL A 131 -6.49 3.78 5.99
C VAL A 131 -6.03 2.49 5.31
N GLY A 132 -6.18 2.40 3.99
CA GLY A 132 -5.78 1.22 3.22
C GLY A 132 -6.93 0.26 2.90
N LEU A 133 -6.63 -1.01 2.75
CA LEU A 133 -7.60 -2.07 2.54
C LEU A 133 -7.54 -3.04 3.73
N VAL A 134 -8.71 -3.34 4.30
CA VAL A 134 -8.82 -4.27 5.42
C VAL A 134 -9.72 -5.44 5.03
N LEU A 135 -9.24 -6.65 5.29
CA LEU A 135 -10.04 -7.88 5.23
C LEU A 135 -10.56 -8.17 6.64
N VAL A 136 -11.84 -7.98 6.87
CA VAL A 136 -12.49 -8.33 8.12
C VAL A 136 -13.11 -9.71 7.98
N ILE A 137 -12.76 -10.62 8.89
CA ILE A 137 -13.07 -12.04 8.79
C ILE A 137 -14.03 -12.41 9.92
N GLY A 138 -15.13 -13.03 9.56
CA GLY A 138 -16.02 -13.69 10.51
C GLY A 138 -15.33 -14.85 11.21
N LYS A 139 -15.81 -15.24 12.37
CA LYS A 139 -15.16 -16.20 13.26
C LYS A 139 -14.73 -17.50 12.58
N ASP A 140 -15.58 -18.07 11.75
CA ASP A 140 -15.37 -19.36 11.09
C ASP A 140 -15.23 -19.25 9.55
N ALA A 141 -15.14 -18.01 9.01
CA ALA A 141 -15.05 -17.79 7.58
C ALA A 141 -13.72 -18.28 6.98
N ASP A 142 -12.65 -18.29 7.78
CA ASP A 142 -11.31 -18.67 7.34
C ASP A 142 -10.51 -19.30 8.49
N PRO A 143 -10.88 -20.52 8.93
CA PRO A 143 -10.23 -21.17 10.08
C PRO A 143 -8.74 -21.45 9.81
N ASP A 144 -8.37 -21.73 8.58
CA ASP A 144 -7.02 -22.10 8.17
C ASP A 144 -6.23 -20.92 7.57
N HIS A 145 -6.76 -19.70 7.63
CA HIS A 145 -6.19 -18.48 7.03
C HIS A 145 -5.96 -18.54 5.50
N THR A 146 -6.57 -19.48 4.82
CA THR A 146 -6.35 -19.72 3.39
C THR A 146 -6.95 -18.63 2.50
N VAL A 147 -8.11 -18.07 2.89
CA VAL A 147 -8.77 -16.97 2.17
C VAL A 147 -7.93 -15.72 2.28
N VAL A 148 -7.53 -15.35 3.51
CA VAL A 148 -6.71 -14.16 3.78
C VAL A 148 -5.37 -14.26 3.07
N ASP A 149 -4.70 -15.40 3.17
CA ASP A 149 -3.41 -15.63 2.52
C ASP A 149 -3.51 -15.55 1.00
N THR A 150 -4.57 -16.10 0.43
CA THR A 150 -4.73 -16.14 -1.02
C THR A 150 -5.13 -14.78 -1.56
N VAL A 151 -6.21 -14.18 -1.03
CA VAL A 151 -6.71 -12.88 -1.46
C VAL A 151 -5.72 -11.76 -1.09
N GLY A 152 -5.18 -11.79 0.13
CA GLY A 152 -4.21 -10.81 0.60
C GLY A 152 -2.93 -10.79 -0.23
N ARG A 153 -2.36 -11.97 -0.57
CA ARG A 153 -1.17 -12.05 -1.45
C ARG A 153 -1.42 -11.49 -2.85
N LEU A 154 -2.58 -11.74 -3.42
CA LEU A 154 -2.94 -11.20 -4.74
C LEU A 154 -3.07 -9.68 -4.71
N LEU A 155 -3.68 -9.13 -3.67
CA LEU A 155 -3.81 -7.69 -3.51
C LEU A 155 -2.45 -7.03 -3.25
N MET A 156 -1.60 -7.64 -2.42
CA MET A 156 -0.22 -7.17 -2.22
C MET A 156 0.60 -7.23 -3.51
N ALA A 157 0.44 -8.26 -4.33
CA ALA A 157 1.07 -8.33 -5.65
C ALA A 157 0.57 -7.22 -6.60
N ALA A 158 -0.66 -6.75 -6.41
CA ALA A 158 -1.22 -5.57 -7.07
C ALA A 158 -0.77 -4.24 -6.41
N ARG A 159 0.15 -4.26 -5.45
CA ARG A 159 0.64 -3.11 -4.66
C ARG A 159 -0.43 -2.45 -3.80
N ILE A 160 -1.45 -3.19 -3.43
CA ILE A 160 -2.48 -2.76 -2.49
C ILE A 160 -2.11 -3.33 -1.13
N ALA A 161 -1.80 -2.44 -0.17
CA ALA A 161 -1.52 -2.84 1.20
C ALA A 161 -2.80 -3.39 1.85
N VAL A 162 -2.69 -4.55 2.46
CA VAL A 162 -3.81 -5.26 3.08
C VAL A 162 -3.51 -5.53 4.54
N ILE A 163 -4.47 -5.20 5.39
CA ILE A 163 -4.49 -5.58 6.81
C ILE A 163 -5.61 -6.60 6.99
N SER A 164 -5.40 -7.62 7.79
CA SER A 164 -6.44 -8.58 8.16
C SER A 164 -6.85 -8.37 9.62
N ASP A 165 -8.14 -8.41 9.89
CA ASP A 165 -8.68 -8.33 11.24
C ASP A 165 -9.78 -9.39 11.41
N ARG A 166 -9.97 -9.89 12.64
CA ARG A 166 -11.03 -10.83 12.97
C ARG A 166 -12.03 -10.18 13.92
N THR A 167 -13.30 -10.36 13.61
CA THR A 167 -14.38 -9.86 14.48
C THR A 167 -15.46 -10.90 14.70
N VAL A 168 -16.01 -10.88 15.89
CA VAL A 168 -17.20 -11.70 16.26
C VAL A 168 -18.52 -11.05 15.85
N GLU A 169 -18.46 -9.79 15.40
CA GLU A 169 -19.66 -9.05 14.99
C GLU A 169 -20.09 -9.35 13.55
N LEU A 170 -19.24 -10.03 12.78
CA LEU A 170 -19.53 -10.44 11.42
C LEU A 170 -20.11 -11.87 11.42
N ASP A 171 -21.02 -12.12 10.47
CA ASP A 171 -21.53 -13.48 10.22
C ASP A 171 -20.37 -14.47 10.06
N GLU A 172 -20.49 -15.63 10.70
CA GLU A 172 -19.43 -16.63 10.88
C GLU A 172 -18.74 -17.04 9.57
N HIS A 173 -19.48 -17.04 8.46
CA HIS A 173 -18.95 -17.42 7.13
C HIS A 173 -18.71 -16.24 6.20
N THR A 174 -18.60 -15.04 6.74
CA THR A 174 -18.46 -13.83 5.91
C THR A 174 -17.05 -13.27 5.99
N VAL A 175 -16.52 -12.88 4.83
CA VAL A 175 -15.31 -12.06 4.67
C VAL A 175 -15.71 -10.71 4.09
N ARG A 176 -15.43 -9.63 4.83
CA ARG A 176 -15.72 -8.27 4.41
C ARG A 176 -14.45 -7.59 3.95
N ILE A 177 -14.48 -7.09 2.72
CA ILE A 177 -13.42 -6.28 2.12
C ILE A 177 -13.77 -4.82 2.36
N VAL A 178 -12.99 -4.14 3.18
CA VAL A 178 -13.17 -2.73 3.50
C VAL A 178 -12.12 -1.92 2.75
N VAL A 179 -12.56 -1.11 1.80
CA VAL A 179 -11.69 -0.21 1.03
C VAL A 179 -11.77 1.17 1.66
N GLY A 180 -10.77 1.48 2.47
CA GLY A 180 -10.63 2.76 3.15
C GLY A 180 -9.86 3.79 2.35
N GLU A 181 -9.60 4.94 2.98
CA GLU A 181 -8.84 6.03 2.38
C GLU A 181 -7.41 5.59 2.00
N LYS A 182 -6.82 6.32 1.07
CA LYS A 182 -5.44 6.11 0.67
C LYS A 182 -4.49 6.47 1.82
N PRO A 183 -3.46 5.64 2.14
CA PRO A 183 -2.50 5.94 3.21
C PRO A 183 -1.60 7.13 2.90
#